data_57e6f864af19a2b9bd880fdfc86ea1de
#
_entry.id   57e6f864af19a2b9bd880fdfc86ea1de
#
_cell.length_a   1.000
_cell.length_b   1.000
_cell.length_c   1.000
_cell.angle_alpha   90.00
_cell.angle_beta   90.00
_cell.angle_gamma   90.00
#
_symmetry.space_group_name_H-M   'P 1'
#
loop_
_entity.id
_entity.type
_entity.pdbx_description
1 polymer ?
#
loop_
_entity_poly.entity_id
_entity_poly.type
_entity_poly.pdbx_seq_one_letter_code
_entity_poly.pdbx_strand_id
1 'polypeptide(L)'
;MTGFRNGCITTLTAMLLVAGTVVGIATATPADAATQPKKSAHGAIAYEPGRRATGYSYDFKSAREAKVEALKQCGDPTCEVLVSFHNACGAIAQGPGKPFAVTGATRAEAQTKALRRCDHKACQIVAWACTK
;
A
#
# COMPACT_ATOMS: atom_id res chain seq x y z
N MET A 1 21.92 26.46 40.74
CA MET A 1 22.21 26.09 42.12
C MET A 1 22.35 24.57 42.16
N THR A 2 23.59 24.17 42.34
CA THR A 2 24.11 23.12 43.22
C THR A 2 23.46 21.73 43.01
N GLY A 3 24.17 20.67 42.77
CA GLY A 3 25.56 20.35 42.92
C GLY A 3 25.72 18.88 43.28
N PHE A 4 26.81 18.30 42.81
CA PHE A 4 27.64 17.33 43.52
C PHE A 4 27.10 15.87 43.65
N ARG A 5 27.86 14.82 43.62
CA ARG A 5 29.32 14.54 43.64
C ARG A 5 29.55 13.06 43.39
N ASN A 6 30.53 12.78 42.59
CA ASN A 6 31.59 11.78 42.73
C ASN A 6 31.41 10.66 43.77
N GLY A 7 31.71 9.48 43.35
CA GLY A 7 32.03 8.34 44.17
C GLY A 7 32.89 7.33 43.39
N CYS A 8 34.20 7.62 43.35
CA CYS A 8 35.22 6.70 42.89
C CYS A 8 35.52 5.74 44.05
N ILE A 9 35.39 4.44 43.85
CA ILE A 9 36.02 3.47 44.75
C ILE A 9 36.67 2.36 43.89
N THR A 10 37.95 2.41 43.85
CA THR A 10 38.89 1.37 43.48
C THR A 10 38.93 0.31 44.55
N THR A 11 38.81 -0.97 44.14
CA THR A 11 39.48 -2.06 44.86
C THR A 11 40.02 -3.09 43.88
N LEU A 12 41.32 -3.25 43.92
CA LEU A 12 42.11 -4.35 43.37
C LEU A 12 41.73 -5.64 44.09
N THR A 13 41.86 -6.70 43.39
CA THR A 13 42.51 -8.01 43.66
C THR A 13 41.64 -9.16 43.21
N ALA A 14 42.07 -9.97 42.31
CA ALA A 14 42.79 -11.21 42.44
C ALA A 14 42.71 -12.01 41.12
N MET A 15 43.88 -12.33 40.69
CA MET A 15 44.24 -13.28 39.64
C MET A 15 43.67 -14.66 39.97
N LEU A 16 42.92 -15.24 39.01
CA LEU A 16 42.77 -16.71 38.94
C LEU A 16 42.70 -17.10 37.46
N LEU A 17 43.81 -17.71 37.03
CA LEU A 17 43.93 -18.44 35.78
C LEU A 17 42.99 -19.63 35.81
N VAL A 18 42.01 -19.67 34.94
CA VAL A 18 41.32 -20.91 34.57
C VAL A 18 41.34 -21.05 33.07
N ALA A 19 41.93 -22.17 32.68
CA ALA A 19 42.15 -22.62 31.34
C ALA A 19 40.83 -22.75 30.53
N GLY A 20 40.90 -22.29 29.29
CA GLY A 20 40.38 -22.92 28.11
C GLY A 20 38.96 -23.47 28.14
N THR A 21 37.99 -22.66 27.68
CA THR A 21 36.92 -23.17 26.85
C THR A 21 36.77 -22.22 25.67
N VAL A 22 37.14 -22.71 24.51
CA VAL A 22 36.81 -22.09 23.22
C VAL A 22 35.31 -22.17 23.11
N VAL A 23 34.61 -21.10 23.54
CA VAL A 23 33.20 -20.90 23.18
C VAL A 23 33.20 -20.58 21.71
N GLY A 24 32.85 -21.57 20.90
CA GLY A 24 32.57 -21.36 19.51
C GLY A 24 31.53 -20.23 19.40
N ILE A 25 31.94 -19.10 18.84
CA ILE A 25 31.02 -18.04 18.42
C ILE A 25 30.24 -18.67 17.29
N ALA A 26 29.04 -19.18 17.61
CA ALA A 26 28.06 -19.43 16.60
C ALA A 26 27.75 -18.06 15.98
N THR A 27 28.34 -17.78 14.82
CA THR A 27 27.91 -16.71 13.96
C THR A 27 26.48 -17.06 13.58
N ALA A 28 25.53 -16.50 14.33
CA ALA A 28 24.13 -16.49 13.87
C ALA A 28 24.16 -15.78 12.52
N THR A 29 24.10 -16.53 11.44
CA THR A 29 23.74 -16.00 10.15
C THR A 29 22.43 -15.25 10.36
N PRO A 30 22.33 -13.97 9.94
CA PRO A 30 21.05 -13.31 9.96
C PRO A 30 20.10 -14.22 9.19
N ALA A 31 19.10 -14.76 9.89
CA ALA A 31 18.04 -15.51 9.27
C ALA A 31 17.56 -14.61 8.13
N ASP A 32 17.60 -15.12 6.91
CA ASP A 32 17.05 -14.47 5.76
C ASP A 32 15.75 -13.80 6.19
N ALA A 33 15.70 -12.47 6.02
CA ALA A 33 14.47 -11.75 6.20
C ALA A 33 13.49 -12.46 5.28
N ALA A 34 12.68 -13.36 5.84
CA ALA A 34 11.71 -14.13 5.11
C ALA A 34 10.89 -13.08 4.37
N THR A 35 11.00 -13.07 3.05
CA THR A 35 10.19 -12.20 2.19
C THR A 35 8.77 -12.59 2.50
N GLN A 36 8.13 -11.83 3.38
CA GLN A 36 6.74 -12.07 3.70
C GLN A 36 5.97 -12.01 2.39
N PRO A 37 5.19 -13.04 2.05
CA PRO A 37 4.43 -13.03 0.82
C PRO A 37 3.61 -11.74 0.81
N LYS A 38 3.86 -10.90 -0.18
CA LYS A 38 3.18 -9.62 -0.33
C LYS A 38 1.68 -9.90 -0.30
N LYS A 39 1.01 -9.42 0.75
CA LYS A 39 -0.41 -9.67 0.94
C LYS A 39 -1.16 -9.23 -0.32
N SER A 40 -1.89 -10.14 -0.93
CA SER A 40 -2.73 -9.80 -2.08
C SER A 40 -3.76 -8.77 -1.66
N ALA A 41 -3.70 -7.59 -2.27
CA ALA A 41 -4.63 -6.52 -2.04
C ALA A 41 -5.37 -6.19 -3.35
N HIS A 42 -6.67 -6.39 -3.33
CA HIS A 42 -7.54 -6.12 -4.46
C HIS A 42 -8.34 -4.84 -4.24
N GLY A 43 -8.54 -4.10 -5.30
CA GLY A 43 -9.41 -2.93 -5.32
C GLY A 43 -10.27 -2.91 -6.57
N ALA A 44 -11.32 -2.10 -6.55
CA ALA A 44 -12.19 -1.85 -7.68
C ALA A 44 -12.76 -0.44 -7.62
N ILE A 45 -13.13 0.10 -8.77
CA ILE A 45 -13.87 1.36 -8.87
C ILE A 45 -15.11 1.11 -9.72
N ALA A 46 -16.28 1.42 -9.14
CA ALA A 46 -17.55 1.45 -9.81
C ALA A 46 -17.93 2.90 -10.12
N TYR A 47 -18.57 3.11 -11.23
CA TYR A 47 -18.93 4.46 -11.69
C TYR A 47 -20.21 4.45 -12.52
N GLU A 48 -21.00 5.51 -12.36
CA GLU A 48 -22.18 5.80 -13.17
C GLU A 48 -22.03 7.23 -13.76
N PRO A 49 -21.87 7.37 -15.08
CA PRO A 49 -21.50 8.64 -15.70
C PRO A 49 -22.64 9.69 -15.69
N GLY A 50 -23.89 9.30 -15.74
CA GLY A 50 -25.03 10.23 -15.81
C GLY A 50 -25.21 11.04 -14.54
N ARG A 51 -25.14 10.39 -13.39
CA ARG A 51 -25.23 11.03 -12.06
C ARG A 51 -23.88 11.28 -11.42
N ARG A 52 -22.81 10.83 -12.08
CA ARG A 52 -21.44 10.86 -11.55
C ARG A 52 -21.29 10.13 -10.20
N ALA A 53 -22.13 9.11 -9.98
CA ALA A 53 -22.01 8.29 -8.79
C ALA A 53 -20.72 7.46 -8.85
N THR A 54 -20.01 7.40 -7.75
CA THR A 54 -18.72 6.74 -7.66
C THR A 54 -18.65 5.88 -6.40
N GLY A 55 -18.18 4.65 -6.55
CA GLY A 55 -17.81 3.81 -5.43
C GLY A 55 -16.44 3.22 -5.66
N TYR A 56 -15.66 3.08 -4.61
CA TYR A 56 -14.32 2.50 -4.69
C TYR A 56 -14.03 1.61 -3.50
N SER A 57 -13.16 0.66 -3.71
CA SER A 57 -12.68 -0.25 -2.68
C SER A 57 -11.20 -0.51 -2.84
N TYR A 58 -10.53 -0.84 -1.76
CA TYR A 58 -9.11 -1.17 -1.74
C TYR A 58 -8.79 -2.10 -0.57
N ASP A 59 -7.67 -2.80 -0.66
CA ASP A 59 -7.14 -3.71 0.38
C ASP A 59 -8.05 -4.91 0.72
N PHE A 60 -8.90 -5.33 -0.22
CA PHE A 60 -9.69 -6.55 -0.08
C PHE A 60 -8.87 -7.81 -0.40
N LYS A 61 -9.27 -8.93 0.19
CA LYS A 61 -8.60 -10.24 0.00
C LYS A 61 -8.85 -10.82 -1.38
N SER A 62 -9.96 -10.45 -2.03
CA SER A 62 -10.33 -10.94 -3.35
C SER A 62 -10.91 -9.83 -4.23
N ALA A 63 -10.75 -10.01 -5.54
CA ALA A 63 -11.33 -9.09 -6.53
C ALA A 63 -12.88 -9.09 -6.48
N ARG A 64 -13.49 -10.22 -6.13
CA ARG A 64 -14.94 -10.32 -6.00
C ARG A 64 -15.47 -9.43 -4.86
N GLU A 65 -14.88 -9.54 -3.69
CA GLU A 65 -15.26 -8.71 -2.53
C GLU A 65 -15.04 -7.23 -2.83
N ALA A 66 -13.90 -6.88 -3.43
CA ALA A 66 -13.62 -5.51 -3.84
C ALA A 66 -14.67 -4.94 -4.80
N LYS A 67 -15.08 -5.71 -5.80
CA LYS A 67 -16.13 -5.29 -6.75
C LYS A 67 -17.49 -5.08 -6.08
N VAL A 68 -17.90 -6.00 -5.21
CA VAL A 68 -19.16 -5.90 -4.47
C VAL A 68 -19.17 -4.65 -3.60
N GLU A 69 -18.08 -4.38 -2.89
CA GLU A 69 -17.98 -3.19 -2.04
C GLU A 69 -17.97 -1.89 -2.86
N ALA A 70 -17.27 -1.86 -4.00
CA ALA A 70 -17.27 -0.70 -4.87
C ALA A 70 -18.70 -0.38 -5.41
N LEU A 71 -19.45 -1.40 -5.81
CA LEU A 71 -20.85 -1.23 -6.24
C LEU A 71 -21.75 -0.75 -5.10
N LYS A 72 -21.57 -1.30 -3.90
CA LYS A 72 -22.31 -0.89 -2.71
C LYS A 72 -22.07 0.58 -2.34
N GLN A 73 -20.82 1.00 -2.39
CA GLN A 73 -20.45 2.41 -2.13
C GLN A 73 -20.93 3.36 -3.22
N CYS A 74 -20.98 2.91 -4.46
CA CYS A 74 -21.53 3.69 -5.57
C CYS A 74 -23.01 4.04 -5.34
N GLY A 75 -23.77 3.13 -4.75
CA GLY A 75 -25.11 3.37 -4.23
C GLY A 75 -26.20 3.62 -5.30
N ASP A 76 -25.86 3.52 -6.57
CA ASP A 76 -26.80 3.63 -7.68
C ASP A 76 -26.93 2.26 -8.37
N PRO A 77 -28.15 1.80 -8.69
CA PRO A 77 -28.37 0.50 -9.32
C PRO A 77 -27.79 0.40 -10.74
N THR A 78 -27.47 1.52 -11.36
CA THR A 78 -26.86 1.61 -12.70
C THR A 78 -25.34 1.69 -12.67
N CYS A 79 -24.73 1.65 -11.48
CA CYS A 79 -23.28 1.62 -11.34
C CYS A 79 -22.69 0.33 -11.92
N GLU A 80 -21.60 0.49 -12.64
CA GLU A 80 -20.81 -0.61 -13.17
C GLU A 80 -19.36 -0.56 -12.65
N VAL A 81 -18.77 -1.72 -12.41
CA VAL A 81 -17.34 -1.80 -12.09
C VAL A 81 -16.55 -1.56 -13.37
N LEU A 82 -15.93 -0.39 -13.49
CA LEU A 82 -15.16 -0.02 -14.67
C LEU A 82 -13.71 -0.49 -14.61
N VAL A 83 -13.13 -0.61 -13.41
CA VAL A 83 -11.77 -1.11 -13.22
C VAL A 83 -11.63 -1.90 -11.94
N SER A 84 -10.86 -2.97 -12.02
CA SER A 84 -10.44 -3.80 -10.90
C SER A 84 -8.93 -3.94 -10.97
N PHE A 85 -8.24 -3.83 -9.85
CA PHE A 85 -6.79 -3.82 -9.77
C PHE A 85 -6.29 -4.65 -8.59
N HIS A 86 -5.04 -5.09 -8.68
CA HIS A 86 -4.38 -5.93 -7.70
C HIS A 86 -2.97 -5.41 -7.43
N ASN A 87 -2.65 -5.08 -6.17
CA ASN A 87 -1.37 -4.48 -5.78
C ASN A 87 -0.97 -3.30 -6.69
N ALA A 88 -1.94 -2.43 -7.00
CA ALA A 88 -1.81 -1.37 -7.97
C ALA A 88 -2.80 -0.23 -7.67
N CYS A 89 -2.84 0.74 -8.58
CA CYS A 89 -3.83 1.81 -8.57
C CYS A 89 -4.76 1.70 -9.79
N GLY A 90 -6.01 2.10 -9.61
CA GLY A 90 -6.96 2.33 -10.68
C GLY A 90 -7.32 3.80 -10.79
N ALA A 91 -7.65 4.27 -11.99
CA ALA A 91 -8.15 5.61 -12.22
C ALA A 91 -9.18 5.63 -13.36
N ILE A 92 -10.15 6.53 -13.25
CA ILE A 92 -11.15 6.78 -14.26
C ILE A 92 -11.05 8.25 -14.68
N ALA A 93 -10.95 8.49 -15.98
CA ALA A 93 -11.08 9.80 -16.58
C ALA A 93 -12.35 9.89 -17.42
N GLN A 94 -13.02 11.02 -17.35
CA GLN A 94 -14.19 11.32 -18.15
C GLN A 94 -14.10 12.70 -18.76
N GLY A 95 -14.48 12.78 -20.03
CA GLY A 95 -14.72 13.99 -20.80
C GLY A 95 -16.13 13.99 -21.35
N PRO A 96 -16.35 14.55 -22.55
CA PRO A 96 -17.69 14.65 -23.17
C PRO A 96 -18.30 13.29 -23.56
N GLY A 97 -17.51 12.23 -23.64
CA GLY A 97 -17.95 10.89 -24.04
C GLY A 97 -18.00 9.90 -22.86
N LYS A 98 -17.80 8.64 -23.19
CA LYS A 98 -17.75 7.56 -22.19
C LYS A 98 -16.55 7.70 -21.25
N PRO A 99 -16.62 7.16 -20.03
CA PRO A 99 -15.48 7.13 -19.12
C PRO A 99 -14.38 6.14 -19.60
N PHE A 100 -13.15 6.45 -19.28
CA PHE A 100 -11.99 5.60 -19.54
C PHE A 100 -11.34 5.19 -18.23
N ALA A 101 -11.30 3.89 -17.98
CA ALA A 101 -10.75 3.31 -16.77
C ALA A 101 -9.46 2.54 -17.09
N VAL A 102 -8.44 2.75 -16.28
CA VAL A 102 -7.13 2.09 -16.44
C VAL A 102 -6.48 1.78 -15.10
N THR A 103 -5.49 0.91 -15.13
CA THR A 103 -4.62 0.60 -13.99
C THR A 103 -3.21 1.14 -14.21
N GLY A 104 -2.51 1.38 -13.11
CA GLY A 104 -1.10 1.74 -13.09
C GLY A 104 -0.44 1.28 -11.79
N ALA A 105 0.87 1.19 -11.78
CA ALA A 105 1.61 0.81 -10.58
C ALA A 105 1.52 1.88 -9.48
N THR A 106 1.37 3.14 -9.88
CA THR A 106 1.20 4.27 -8.99
C THR A 106 -0.05 5.08 -9.36
N ARG A 107 -0.52 5.91 -8.43
CA ARG A 107 -1.62 6.84 -8.67
C ARG A 107 -1.34 7.75 -9.87
N ALA A 108 -0.15 8.36 -9.91
CA ALA A 108 0.22 9.27 -10.99
C ALA A 108 0.20 8.58 -12.35
N GLU A 109 0.72 7.36 -12.41
CA GLU A 109 0.70 6.56 -13.65
C GLU A 109 -0.72 6.23 -14.10
N ALA A 110 -1.57 5.73 -13.17
CA ALA A 110 -2.97 5.40 -13.49
C ALA A 110 -3.72 6.64 -14.01
N GLN A 111 -3.60 7.78 -13.34
CA GLN A 111 -4.25 9.03 -13.74
C GLN A 111 -3.76 9.53 -15.10
N THR A 112 -2.44 9.53 -15.33
CA THR A 112 -1.87 9.95 -16.61
C THR A 112 -2.33 9.06 -17.76
N LYS A 113 -2.36 7.74 -17.55
CA LYS A 113 -2.87 6.77 -18.54
C LYS A 113 -4.36 6.99 -18.83
N ALA A 114 -5.16 7.25 -17.80
CA ALA A 114 -6.59 7.50 -17.96
C ALA A 114 -6.86 8.77 -18.80
N LEU A 115 -6.16 9.86 -18.49
CA LEU A 115 -6.26 11.11 -19.25
C LEU A 115 -5.81 10.95 -20.70
N ARG A 116 -4.71 10.22 -20.95
CA ARG A 116 -4.24 9.93 -22.31
C ARG A 116 -5.26 9.13 -23.13
N ARG A 117 -5.95 8.16 -22.50
CA ARG A 117 -6.97 7.38 -23.19
C ARG A 117 -8.24 8.17 -23.47
N CYS A 118 -8.55 9.09 -22.61
CA CYS A 118 -9.69 10.00 -22.80
C CYS A 118 -9.47 10.96 -24.00
N ASP A 119 -8.21 11.33 -24.25
CA ASP A 119 -7.72 12.09 -25.43
C ASP A 119 -8.55 13.33 -25.79
N HIS A 120 -9.00 14.06 -24.79
CA HIS A 120 -9.73 15.30 -24.96
C HIS A 120 -9.36 16.31 -23.87
N LYS A 121 -9.23 17.59 -24.24
CA LYS A 121 -8.84 18.66 -23.29
C LYS A 121 -9.81 18.87 -22.13
N ALA A 122 -11.06 18.44 -22.26
CA ALA A 122 -12.04 18.48 -21.18
C ALA A 122 -12.04 17.23 -20.29
N CYS A 123 -11.13 16.29 -20.52
CA CYS A 123 -11.00 15.10 -19.67
C CYS A 123 -10.48 15.45 -18.28
N GLN A 124 -11.14 14.89 -17.28
CA GLN A 124 -10.78 15.05 -15.87
C GLN A 124 -10.79 13.68 -15.18
N ILE A 125 -9.94 13.53 -14.17
CA ILE A 125 -10.00 12.37 -13.30
C ILE A 125 -11.23 12.48 -12.41
N VAL A 126 -12.14 11.54 -12.52
CA VAL A 126 -13.40 11.49 -11.76
C VAL A 126 -13.32 10.53 -10.57
N ALA A 127 -12.46 9.51 -10.64
CA ALA A 127 -12.24 8.58 -9.54
C ALA A 127 -10.83 7.97 -9.62
N TRP A 128 -10.27 7.61 -8.47
CA TRP A 128 -9.05 6.83 -8.35
C TRP A 128 -8.99 6.13 -7.00
N ALA A 129 -8.33 4.99 -6.94
CA ALA A 129 -8.03 4.26 -5.71
C ALA A 129 -6.74 3.45 -5.88
N CYS A 130 -6.04 3.21 -4.79
CA CYS A 130 -4.83 2.39 -4.74
C CYS A 130 -4.93 1.37 -3.61
N THR A 131 -4.39 0.18 -3.83
CA THR A 131 -4.09 -0.79 -2.77
C THR A 131 -2.79 -0.41 -2.07
N LYS A 132 -2.66 -0.80 -0.80
CA LYS A 132 -1.44 -0.60 0.01
C LYS A 132 -0.46 -1.76 -0.11
#